data_6db3887f603eba562d574c50b5e8ece3
#
_entry.id   6db3887f603eba562d574c50b5e8ece3
#
_cell.length_a   1.000
_cell.length_b   1.000
_cell.length_c   1.000
_cell.angle_alpha   90.00
_cell.angle_beta   90.00
_cell.angle_gamma   90.00
#
_symmetry.space_group_name_H-M   'P 1'
#
loop_
_entity.id
_entity.type
_entity.pdbx_description
1 polymer ?
#
loop_
_entity_poly.entity_id
_entity_poly.type
_entity_poly.pdbx_seq_one_letter_code
_entity_poly.pdbx_strand_id
1 'polypeptide(L)'
;MNRSAEPFHTEQEYYKELIACVRLFLEDNPEQDKMKARAILRQSRERARRTIRSGGMIALEYIFHVLQFSEFEAYMVILSLSSELDHELSQIISRLNTQTYSRIPTIGLCIRSYADEEEERLELWRQFVENKKKLGLLFDRLENTEGSMSAQEIPLKLDGRISSYLQAYEQEDEELGRFVRLQTS
;
A
#
# COMPACT_ATOMS: atom_id res chain seq x y z
N MET A 1 6.25 -9.78 25.63
CA MET A 1 5.58 -10.60 24.60
C MET A 1 5.69 -9.87 23.28
N ASN A 2 6.17 -10.56 22.26
CA ASN A 2 6.48 -9.95 20.98
C ASN A 2 5.19 -9.84 20.15
N ARG A 3 4.50 -8.69 20.16
CA ARG A 3 3.26 -8.42 19.40
C ARG A 3 3.37 -8.73 17.90
N SER A 4 4.58 -8.74 17.36
CA SER A 4 4.85 -9.02 15.95
C SER A 4 4.66 -10.50 15.54
N ALA A 5 4.44 -11.40 16.48
CA ALA A 5 4.30 -12.84 16.23
C ALA A 5 2.84 -13.31 16.14
N GLU A 6 1.89 -12.53 16.67
CA GLU A 6 0.47 -12.91 16.71
C GLU A 6 -0.25 -12.51 15.41
N PRO A 7 -1.24 -13.29 14.95
CA PRO A 7 -2.09 -12.91 13.84
C PRO A 7 -2.80 -11.57 14.09
N PHE A 8 -3.21 -10.89 13.03
CA PHE A 8 -4.08 -9.73 13.16
C PHE A 8 -5.49 -10.16 13.59
N HIS A 9 -6.12 -9.40 14.48
CA HIS A 9 -7.50 -9.66 14.89
C HIS A 9 -8.49 -9.03 13.90
N THR A 10 -8.11 -7.92 13.28
CA THR A 10 -8.94 -7.20 12.31
C THR A 10 -8.09 -6.70 11.13
N GLU A 11 -8.72 -6.48 10.01
CA GLU A 11 -8.10 -5.86 8.84
C GLU A 11 -7.68 -4.41 9.13
N GLN A 12 -8.42 -3.72 10.01
CA GLN A 12 -8.10 -2.38 10.46
C GLN A 12 -6.76 -2.30 11.20
N GLU A 13 -6.42 -3.28 12.03
CA GLU A 13 -5.09 -3.35 12.67
C GLU A 13 -3.99 -3.46 11.60
N TYR A 14 -4.21 -4.25 10.58
CA TYR A 14 -3.29 -4.39 9.48
C TYR A 14 -3.11 -3.09 8.71
N TYR A 15 -4.19 -2.39 8.37
CA TYR A 15 -4.11 -1.09 7.67
C TYR A 15 -3.39 -0.03 8.50
N LYS A 16 -3.62 0.04 9.80
CA LYS A 16 -2.88 0.95 10.71
C LYS A 16 -1.38 0.67 10.69
N GLU A 17 -1.01 -0.60 10.69
CA GLU A 17 0.39 -1.01 10.63
C GLU A 17 1.00 -0.68 9.25
N LEU A 18 0.28 -0.87 8.15
CA LEU A 18 0.72 -0.49 6.82
C LEU A 18 0.91 1.02 6.66
N ILE A 19 0.00 1.85 7.18
CA ILE A 19 0.12 3.30 7.18
C ILE A 19 1.38 3.74 7.93
N ALA A 20 1.65 3.15 9.09
CA ALA A 20 2.88 3.41 9.85
C ALA A 20 4.13 3.00 9.05
N CYS A 21 4.10 1.85 8.35
CA CYS A 21 5.19 1.44 7.46
C CYS A 21 5.41 2.44 6.31
N VAL A 22 4.33 2.89 5.66
CA VAL A 22 4.43 3.87 4.56
C VAL A 22 5.06 5.17 5.03
N ARG A 23 4.74 5.65 6.22
CA ARG A 23 5.39 6.83 6.79
C ARG A 23 6.90 6.68 6.86
N LEU A 24 7.42 5.50 7.22
CA LEU A 24 8.86 5.23 7.25
C LEU A 24 9.53 5.38 5.88
N PHE A 25 8.84 5.00 4.79
CA PHE A 25 9.37 5.19 3.43
C PHE A 25 9.37 6.65 2.97
N LEU A 26 8.44 7.46 3.48
CA LEU A 26 8.26 8.85 3.05
C LEU A 26 9.00 9.86 3.93
N GLU A 27 9.48 9.45 5.10
CA GLU A 27 10.30 10.30 5.97
C GLU A 27 11.67 10.55 5.34
N ASP A 28 12.02 11.83 5.21
CA ASP A 28 13.35 12.26 4.73
C ASP A 28 14.34 12.24 5.90
N ASN A 29 14.59 11.05 6.43
CA ASN A 29 15.55 10.84 7.50
C ASN A 29 16.76 10.07 6.93
N PRO A 30 17.94 10.71 6.81
CA PRO A 30 19.14 10.08 6.30
C PRO A 30 19.64 8.89 7.16
N GLU A 31 19.19 8.79 8.40
CA GLU A 31 19.47 7.63 9.26
C GLU A 31 18.50 6.47 9.01
N GLN A 32 17.43 6.71 8.26
CA GLN A 32 16.42 5.71 7.98
C GLN A 32 16.77 4.93 6.73
N ASP A 33 17.37 3.79 6.95
CA ASP A 33 17.67 2.82 5.91
C ASP A 33 16.36 2.26 5.33
N LYS A 34 16.11 2.51 4.04
CA LYS A 34 14.96 1.94 3.31
C LYS A 34 14.94 0.42 3.37
N MET A 35 16.08 -0.22 3.53
CA MET A 35 16.17 -1.67 3.79
C MET A 35 15.45 -2.06 5.07
N LYS A 36 15.53 -1.23 6.13
CA LYS A 36 14.78 -1.45 7.38
C LYS A 36 13.27 -1.27 7.17
N ALA A 37 12.86 -0.22 6.46
CA ALA A 37 11.47 0.02 6.13
C ALA A 37 10.88 -1.16 5.33
N ARG A 38 11.60 -1.68 4.34
CA ARG A 38 11.22 -2.87 3.58
C ARG A 38 11.14 -4.11 4.46
N ALA A 39 12.08 -4.31 5.37
CA ALA A 39 12.06 -5.45 6.29
C ALA A 39 10.85 -5.40 7.23
N ILE A 40 10.50 -4.23 7.75
CA ILE A 40 9.30 -4.03 8.57
C ILE A 40 8.04 -4.31 7.75
N LEU A 41 7.95 -3.82 6.52
CA LEU A 41 6.82 -4.08 5.63
C LEU A 41 6.66 -5.58 5.31
N ARG A 42 7.76 -6.28 5.00
CA ARG A 42 7.74 -7.74 4.81
C ARG A 42 7.23 -8.47 6.04
N GLN A 43 7.67 -8.07 7.22
CA GLN A 43 7.26 -8.69 8.48
C GLN A 43 5.77 -8.47 8.74
N SER A 44 5.25 -7.28 8.48
CA SER A 44 3.82 -6.96 8.59
C SER A 44 2.99 -7.79 7.62
N ARG A 45 3.41 -7.90 6.37
CA ARG A 45 2.75 -8.72 5.35
C ARG A 45 2.80 -10.21 5.66
N GLU A 46 3.91 -10.71 6.19
CA GLU A 46 4.01 -12.11 6.59
C GLU A 46 3.10 -12.43 7.79
N ARG A 47 2.93 -11.46 8.69
CA ARG A 47 1.95 -11.55 9.78
C ARG A 47 0.52 -11.65 9.23
N ALA A 48 0.17 -10.83 8.23
CA ALA A 48 -1.13 -10.89 7.56
C ALA A 48 -1.37 -12.23 6.83
N ARG A 49 -0.36 -12.77 6.15
CA ARG A 49 -0.44 -14.09 5.53
C ARG A 49 -0.63 -15.22 6.55
N ARG A 50 -0.01 -15.12 7.72
CA ARG A 50 -0.25 -16.08 8.83
C ARG A 50 -1.68 -15.99 9.33
N THR A 51 -2.25 -14.78 9.40
CA THR A 51 -3.67 -14.58 9.72
C THR A 51 -4.56 -15.35 8.75
N ILE A 52 -4.32 -15.24 7.44
CA ILE A 52 -5.09 -15.98 6.42
C ILE A 52 -4.92 -17.50 6.59
N ARG A 53 -3.70 -17.99 6.82
CA ARG A 53 -3.44 -19.42 7.03
C ARG A 53 -4.14 -19.99 8.29
N SER A 54 -4.39 -19.15 9.29
CA SER A 54 -5.13 -19.53 10.49
C SER A 54 -6.65 -19.37 10.38
N GLY A 55 -7.15 -19.09 9.16
CA GLY A 55 -8.58 -18.99 8.88
C GLY A 55 -9.17 -17.58 8.97
N GLY A 56 -8.35 -16.57 9.24
CA GLY A 56 -8.76 -15.17 9.13
C GLY A 56 -8.81 -14.69 7.68
N MET A 57 -9.41 -13.53 7.45
CA MET A 57 -9.48 -12.89 6.13
C MET A 57 -8.74 -11.56 6.17
N ILE A 58 -7.80 -11.37 5.25
CA ILE A 58 -7.15 -10.09 4.95
C ILE A 58 -7.26 -9.90 3.43
N ALA A 59 -8.27 -9.13 3.02
CA ALA A 59 -8.64 -8.97 1.60
C ALA A 59 -7.48 -8.46 0.74
N LEU A 60 -6.72 -7.49 1.24
CA LEU A 60 -5.59 -6.91 0.52
C LEU A 60 -4.49 -7.95 0.21
N GLU A 61 -4.06 -8.74 1.20
CA GLU A 61 -3.06 -9.78 0.99
C GLU A 61 -3.56 -10.92 0.09
N TYR A 62 -4.86 -11.22 0.15
CA TYR A 62 -5.48 -12.17 -0.75
C TYR A 62 -5.39 -11.70 -2.21
N ILE A 63 -5.68 -10.41 -2.49
CA ILE A 63 -5.52 -9.80 -3.82
C ILE A 63 -4.07 -9.91 -4.28
N PHE A 64 -3.10 -9.58 -3.45
CA PHE A 64 -1.68 -9.69 -3.78
C PHE A 64 -1.26 -11.12 -4.13
N HIS A 65 -1.80 -12.09 -3.42
CA HIS A 65 -1.54 -13.49 -3.69
C HIS A 65 -2.13 -13.95 -5.02
N VAL A 66 -3.40 -13.65 -5.27
CA VAL A 66 -4.10 -14.04 -6.50
C VAL A 66 -3.45 -13.43 -7.74
N LEU A 67 -3.06 -12.15 -7.68
CA LEU A 67 -2.42 -11.43 -8.78
C LEU A 67 -0.91 -11.64 -8.84
N GLN A 68 -0.33 -12.40 -7.92
CA GLN A 68 1.10 -12.68 -7.83
C GLN A 68 1.96 -11.39 -7.86
N PHE A 69 1.60 -10.43 -7.01
CA PHE A 69 2.30 -9.17 -6.90
C PHE A 69 3.69 -9.33 -6.29
N SER A 70 4.69 -8.68 -6.90
CA SER A 70 6.00 -8.48 -6.28
C SER A 70 5.91 -7.59 -5.04
N GLU A 71 6.97 -7.53 -4.25
CA GLU A 71 7.00 -6.64 -3.07
C GLU A 71 6.81 -5.17 -3.45
N PHE A 72 7.42 -4.74 -4.55
CA PHE A 72 7.27 -3.37 -5.04
C PHE A 72 5.86 -3.09 -5.58
N GLU A 73 5.26 -4.01 -6.33
CA GLU A 73 3.89 -3.88 -6.80
C GLU A 73 2.89 -3.81 -5.62
N ALA A 74 3.10 -4.62 -4.60
CA ALA A 74 2.31 -4.53 -3.37
C ALA A 74 2.51 -3.18 -2.66
N TYR A 75 3.75 -2.66 -2.61
CA TYR A 75 4.03 -1.34 -2.04
C TYR A 75 3.30 -0.22 -2.79
N MET A 76 3.22 -0.26 -4.13
CA MET A 76 2.46 0.72 -4.90
C MET A 76 0.98 0.78 -4.47
N VAL A 77 0.35 -0.38 -4.28
CA VAL A 77 -1.04 -0.46 -3.83
C VAL A 77 -1.18 0.02 -2.39
N ILE A 78 -0.27 -0.41 -1.50
CA ILE A 78 -0.26 -0.02 -0.09
C ILE A 78 -0.09 1.50 0.06
N LEU A 79 0.83 2.11 -0.68
CA LEU A 79 1.04 3.56 -0.67
C LEU A 79 -0.23 4.30 -1.12
N SER A 80 -0.86 3.84 -2.20
CA SER A 80 -2.07 4.45 -2.75
C SER A 80 -3.26 4.31 -1.80
N LEU A 81 -3.49 3.12 -1.25
CA LEU A 81 -4.55 2.89 -0.26
C LEU A 81 -4.32 3.71 1.01
N SER A 82 -3.09 3.74 1.52
CA SER A 82 -2.74 4.52 2.72
C SER A 82 -3.00 6.01 2.53
N SER A 83 -2.78 6.55 1.33
CA SER A 83 -3.07 7.94 1.01
C SER A 83 -4.57 8.27 1.03
N GLU A 84 -5.42 7.28 0.77
CA GLU A 84 -6.88 7.44 0.85
C GLU A 84 -7.40 7.32 2.29
N LEU A 85 -6.77 6.48 3.09
CA LEU A 85 -7.18 6.19 4.46
C LEU A 85 -6.65 7.19 5.51
N ASP A 86 -5.53 7.85 5.24
CA ASP A 86 -4.86 8.74 6.19
C ASP A 86 -4.64 10.14 5.60
N HIS A 87 -5.33 11.13 6.19
CA HIS A 87 -5.28 12.51 5.72
C HIS A 87 -3.91 13.15 5.88
N GLU A 88 -3.20 12.91 6.98
CA GLU A 88 -1.86 13.47 7.19
C GLU A 88 -0.88 12.92 6.18
N LEU A 89 -0.97 11.61 5.90
CA LEU A 89 -0.15 10.94 4.89
C LEU A 89 -0.42 11.53 3.50
N SER A 90 -1.68 11.79 3.16
CA SER A 90 -2.04 12.44 1.89
C SER A 90 -1.44 13.85 1.75
N GLN A 91 -1.30 14.59 2.85
CA GLN A 91 -0.63 15.89 2.85
C GLN A 91 0.90 15.75 2.68
N ILE A 92 1.51 14.74 3.28
CA ILE A 92 2.94 14.43 3.08
C ILE A 92 3.18 14.12 1.60
N ILE A 93 2.37 13.26 1.00
CA ILE A 93 2.43 12.91 -0.42
C ILE A 93 2.30 14.14 -1.31
N SER A 94 1.35 15.04 -1.01
CA SER A 94 1.17 16.29 -1.75
C SER A 94 2.43 17.18 -1.74
N ARG A 95 3.13 17.24 -0.63
CA ARG A 95 4.39 17.99 -0.51
C ARG A 95 5.54 17.34 -1.28
N LEU A 96 5.58 16.01 -1.32
CA LEU A 96 6.61 15.26 -2.04
C LEU A 96 6.36 15.19 -3.55
N ASN A 97 5.13 15.34 -4.00
CA ASN A 97 4.75 15.45 -5.40
C ASN A 97 4.95 16.89 -5.91
N THR A 98 6.18 17.35 -5.95
CA THR A 98 6.53 18.75 -6.23
C THR A 98 6.07 19.28 -7.58
N GLN A 99 5.82 18.43 -8.55
CA GLN A 99 5.35 18.83 -9.88
C GLN A 99 3.82 18.96 -9.96
N THR A 100 3.09 18.11 -9.27
CA THR A 100 1.62 18.05 -9.36
C THR A 100 0.91 18.58 -8.13
N TYR A 101 1.59 18.64 -6.98
CA TYR A 101 1.00 18.92 -5.66
C TYR A 101 -0.22 18.06 -5.35
N SER A 102 -0.31 16.91 -6.01
CA SER A 102 -1.41 15.97 -5.84
C SER A 102 -1.25 15.14 -4.57
N ARG A 103 -2.36 14.87 -3.92
CA ARG A 103 -2.44 13.91 -2.79
C ARG A 103 -2.42 12.46 -3.24
N ILE A 104 -2.55 12.22 -4.55
CA ILE A 104 -2.43 10.90 -5.16
C ILE A 104 -0.94 10.65 -5.43
N PRO A 105 -0.36 9.54 -4.94
CA PRO A 105 1.02 9.22 -5.23
C PRO A 105 1.25 9.00 -6.72
N THR A 106 2.44 9.34 -7.18
CA THR A 106 2.88 9.04 -8.56
C THR A 106 3.82 7.84 -8.56
N ILE A 107 3.99 7.19 -9.72
CA ILE A 107 4.98 6.11 -9.84
C ILE A 107 6.40 6.61 -9.53
N GLY A 108 6.72 7.83 -9.90
CA GLY A 108 8.02 8.44 -9.57
C GLY A 108 8.24 8.60 -8.07
N LEU A 109 7.23 9.07 -7.32
CA LEU A 109 7.30 9.13 -5.87
C LEU A 109 7.45 7.73 -5.27
N CYS A 110 6.68 6.76 -5.78
CA CYS A 110 6.71 5.38 -5.31
C CYS A 110 8.13 4.78 -5.46
N ILE A 111 8.74 4.93 -6.62
CA ILE A 111 10.11 4.45 -6.90
C ILE A 111 11.13 5.13 -5.98
N ARG A 112 11.09 6.46 -5.87
CA ARG A 112 12.05 7.21 -5.04
C ARG A 112 11.93 6.89 -3.55
N SER A 113 10.72 6.68 -3.07
CA SER A 113 10.51 6.33 -1.66
C SER A 113 10.91 4.88 -1.35
N TYR A 114 10.88 3.99 -2.34
CA TYR A 114 11.19 2.57 -2.16
C TYR A 114 12.67 2.23 -2.33
N ALA A 115 13.37 2.90 -3.24
CA ALA A 115 14.76 2.61 -3.59
C ALA A 115 15.66 3.84 -3.48
N ASP A 116 16.88 3.65 -2.95
CA ASP A 116 17.90 4.69 -2.86
C ASP A 116 18.79 4.70 -4.09
N GLU A 117 19.17 3.54 -4.59
CA GLU A 117 20.13 3.38 -5.68
C GLU A 117 19.47 3.64 -7.04
N GLU A 118 20.19 4.38 -7.92
CA GLU A 118 19.67 4.73 -9.24
C GLU A 118 19.45 3.50 -10.12
N GLU A 119 20.33 2.52 -10.03
CA GLU A 119 20.25 1.28 -10.80
C GLU A 119 18.97 0.48 -10.42
N GLU A 120 18.66 0.41 -9.12
CA GLU A 120 17.44 -0.20 -8.64
C GLU A 120 16.19 0.57 -9.09
N ARG A 121 16.22 1.90 -9.07
CA ARG A 121 15.12 2.74 -9.56
C ARG A 121 14.79 2.49 -11.04
N LEU A 122 15.82 2.32 -11.86
CA LEU A 122 15.66 1.98 -13.29
C LEU A 122 15.03 0.59 -13.46
N GLU A 123 15.46 -0.38 -12.64
CA GLU A 123 14.88 -1.72 -12.67
C GLU A 123 13.40 -1.72 -12.23
N LEU A 124 13.05 -0.99 -11.18
CA LEU A 124 11.67 -0.83 -10.74
C LEU A 124 10.78 -0.16 -11.80
N TRP A 125 11.33 0.83 -12.50
CA TRP A 125 10.63 1.44 -13.63
C TRP A 125 10.36 0.44 -14.76
N ARG A 126 11.35 -0.39 -15.10
CA ARG A 126 11.18 -1.46 -16.09
C ARG A 126 10.10 -2.46 -15.69
N GLN A 127 10.14 -2.93 -14.45
CA GLN A 127 9.12 -3.83 -13.90
C GLN A 127 7.72 -3.21 -13.95
N PHE A 128 7.59 -1.93 -13.64
CA PHE A 128 6.32 -1.22 -13.77
C PHE A 128 5.81 -1.23 -15.21
N VAL A 129 6.66 -0.89 -16.18
CA VAL A 129 6.28 -0.86 -17.60
C VAL A 129 5.86 -2.25 -18.10
N GLU A 130 6.60 -3.29 -17.75
CA GLU A 130 6.31 -4.67 -18.12
C GLU A 130 5.00 -5.19 -17.52
N ASN A 131 4.69 -4.80 -16.29
CA ASN A 131 3.52 -5.26 -15.54
C ASN A 131 2.33 -4.27 -15.58
N LYS A 132 2.40 -3.25 -16.39
CA LYS A 132 1.39 -2.18 -16.48
C LYS A 132 -0.03 -2.71 -16.70
N LYS A 133 -0.18 -3.74 -17.54
CA LYS A 133 -1.46 -4.38 -17.80
C LYS A 133 -2.05 -5.07 -16.56
N LYS A 134 -1.23 -5.78 -15.80
CA LYS A 134 -1.63 -6.40 -14.54
C LYS A 134 -2.01 -5.35 -13.50
N LEU A 135 -1.20 -4.31 -13.35
CA LEU A 135 -1.44 -3.19 -12.44
C LEU A 135 -2.71 -2.41 -12.80
N GLY A 136 -3.04 -2.31 -14.08
CA GLY A 136 -4.27 -1.69 -14.58
C GLY A 136 -5.56 -2.36 -14.11
N LEU A 137 -5.48 -3.56 -13.53
CA LEU A 137 -6.63 -4.21 -12.87
C LEU A 137 -7.00 -3.52 -11.55
N LEU A 138 -6.04 -2.86 -10.90
CA LEU A 138 -6.23 -2.20 -9.60
C LEU A 138 -6.18 -0.67 -9.68
N PHE A 139 -5.48 -0.12 -10.65
CA PHE A 139 -5.30 1.34 -10.78
C PHE A 139 -6.14 1.91 -11.92
N ASP A 140 -6.82 3.01 -11.64
CA ASP A 140 -7.64 3.73 -12.62
C ASP A 140 -6.77 4.35 -13.71
N ARG A 141 -7.18 4.14 -14.97
CA ARG A 141 -6.58 4.75 -16.18
C ARG A 141 -5.09 4.50 -16.39
N LEU A 142 -4.51 3.52 -15.73
CA LEU A 142 -3.08 3.24 -15.88
C LEU A 142 -2.72 2.79 -17.30
N GLU A 143 -3.62 2.10 -18.00
CA GLU A 143 -3.42 1.62 -19.37
C GLU A 143 -3.36 2.76 -20.40
N ASN A 144 -4.02 3.89 -20.11
CA ASN A 144 -4.14 5.05 -21.00
C ASN A 144 -2.96 6.04 -20.91
N THR A 145 -1.94 5.74 -20.11
CA THR A 145 -0.76 6.59 -19.96
C THR A 145 0.29 6.31 -21.03
N GLU A 146 -0.11 6.32 -22.32
CA GLU A 146 0.82 6.06 -23.40
C GLU A 146 1.66 7.29 -23.78
N GLY A 147 2.94 7.07 -23.83
CA GLY A 147 3.89 7.74 -24.73
C GLY A 147 4.50 9.07 -24.30
N SER A 148 3.87 9.91 -23.46
CA SER A 148 4.39 11.27 -23.20
C SER A 148 4.50 11.67 -21.71
N MET A 149 3.95 10.90 -20.80
CA MET A 149 4.01 11.21 -19.36
C MET A 149 5.30 10.67 -18.74
N SER A 150 6.00 11.53 -18.03
CA SER A 150 7.13 11.10 -17.21
C SER A 150 6.66 10.30 -16.00
N ALA A 151 7.55 9.47 -15.40
CA ALA A 151 7.25 8.73 -14.18
C ALA A 151 6.71 9.63 -13.04
N GLN A 152 7.12 10.90 -13.02
CA GLN A 152 6.69 11.88 -12.01
C GLN A 152 5.24 12.31 -12.15
N GLU A 153 4.64 12.09 -13.31
CA GLU A 153 3.29 12.55 -13.65
C GLU A 153 2.25 11.44 -13.66
N ILE A 154 2.67 10.17 -13.73
CA ILE A 154 1.75 9.03 -13.76
C ILE A 154 1.14 8.83 -12.37
N PRO A 155 -0.16 9.10 -12.17
CA PRO A 155 -0.80 8.92 -10.87
C PRO A 155 -1.11 7.44 -10.61
N LEU A 156 -0.91 7.01 -9.36
CA LEU A 156 -1.30 5.71 -8.83
C LEU A 156 -2.60 5.84 -8.03
N LYS A 157 -3.70 6.03 -8.74
CA LYS A 157 -5.03 6.09 -8.14
C LYS A 157 -5.68 4.72 -8.21
N LEU A 158 -6.10 4.18 -7.07
CA LEU A 158 -6.86 2.93 -7.05
C LEU A 158 -8.19 3.08 -7.77
N ASP A 159 -8.61 2.03 -8.49
CA ASP A 159 -9.96 1.94 -9.05
C ASP A 159 -10.98 2.06 -7.91
N GLY A 160 -12.00 2.90 -8.11
CA GLY A 160 -12.98 3.21 -7.06
C GLY A 160 -13.72 1.99 -6.52
N ARG A 161 -13.89 0.93 -7.32
CA ARG A 161 -14.52 -0.33 -6.89
C ARG A 161 -13.60 -1.11 -5.97
N ILE A 162 -12.30 -1.14 -6.27
CA ILE A 162 -11.29 -1.78 -5.43
C ILE A 162 -11.15 -1.04 -4.10
N SER A 163 -11.02 0.28 -4.16
CA SER A 163 -10.95 1.12 -2.97
C SER A 163 -12.18 0.95 -2.08
N SER A 164 -13.38 1.00 -2.65
CA SER A 164 -14.63 0.79 -1.92
C SER A 164 -14.73 -0.62 -1.33
N TYR A 165 -14.31 -1.65 -2.05
CA TYR A 165 -14.30 -3.02 -1.55
C TYR A 165 -13.39 -3.18 -0.33
N LEU A 166 -12.18 -2.65 -0.39
CA LEU A 166 -11.21 -2.73 0.71
C LEU A 166 -11.68 -1.93 1.94
N GLN A 167 -12.32 -0.77 1.72
CA GLN A 167 -12.88 0.06 2.80
C GLN A 167 -14.19 -0.50 3.37
N ALA A 168 -15.02 -1.16 2.57
CA ALA A 168 -16.25 -1.80 3.03
C ALA A 168 -15.98 -2.99 3.96
N TYR A 169 -14.92 -3.75 3.71
CA TYR A 169 -14.45 -4.79 4.63
C TYR A 169 -14.10 -4.21 6.01
N GLU A 170 -13.53 -3.02 6.04
CA GLU A 170 -13.25 -2.30 7.28
C GLU A 170 -14.54 -1.93 8.04
N GLN A 171 -15.59 -1.51 7.33
CA GLN A 171 -16.87 -1.13 7.93
C GLN A 171 -17.64 -2.33 8.47
N GLU A 172 -17.66 -3.44 7.77
CA GLU A 172 -18.30 -4.68 8.22
C GLU A 172 -17.65 -5.24 9.49
N ASP A 173 -16.33 -5.20 9.59
CA ASP A 173 -15.60 -5.63 10.78
C ASP A 173 -15.86 -4.72 11.99
N GLU A 174 -15.99 -3.41 11.78
CA GLU A 174 -16.37 -2.49 12.85
C GLU A 174 -17.80 -2.70 13.33
N GLU A 175 -18.75 -2.95 12.42
CA GLU A 175 -20.15 -3.22 12.76
C GLU A 175 -20.30 -4.55 13.49
N LEU A 176 -19.64 -5.60 13.03
CA LEU A 176 -19.59 -6.90 13.71
C LEU A 176 -18.95 -6.78 15.11
N GLY A 177 -17.86 -6.02 15.24
CA GLY A 177 -17.22 -5.76 16.52
C GLY A 177 -18.11 -4.99 17.50
N ARG A 178 -18.97 -4.10 17.01
CA ARG A 178 -19.99 -3.39 17.81
C ARG A 178 -21.12 -4.34 18.23
N PHE A 179 -21.58 -5.20 17.32
CA PHE A 179 -22.64 -6.18 17.59
C PHE A 179 -22.22 -7.20 18.66
N VAL A 180 -21.01 -7.73 18.58
CA VAL A 180 -20.45 -8.67 19.58
C VAL A 180 -20.33 -8.01 20.94
N ARG A 181 -19.92 -6.74 21.03
CA ARG A 181 -19.85 -6.00 22.31
C ARG A 181 -21.22 -5.73 22.92
N LEU A 182 -22.27 -5.55 22.12
CA LEU A 182 -23.62 -5.34 22.59
C LEU A 182 -24.28 -6.63 23.12
N GLN A 183 -23.84 -7.80 22.61
CA GLN A 183 -24.37 -9.10 23.08
C GLN A 183 -23.64 -9.65 24.32
N THR A 184 -22.44 -9.13 24.63
CA THR A 184 -21.66 -9.54 25.82
C THR A 184 -21.81 -8.57 27.01
N SER A 185 -22.61 -7.55 26.88
CA SER A 185 -23.04 -6.65 27.97
C SER A 185 -24.44 -7.02 28.44
#